data_01e99e79e5db0dfe4f008071fab8e553
#
_entry.id   01e99e79e5db0dfe4f008071fab8e553
#
_cell.length_a   1.000
_cell.length_b   1.000
_cell.length_c   1.000
_cell.angle_alpha   90.00
_cell.angle_beta   90.00
_cell.angle_gamma   90.00
#
_symmetry.space_group_name_H-M   'P 1'
#
loop_
_entity.id
_entity.type
_entity.pdbx_description
1 polymer ?
#
loop_
_entity_poly.entity_id
_entity_poly.type
_entity_poly.pdbx_seq_one_letter_code
_entity_poly.pdbx_strand_id
1 'polypeptide(L)'
;RVSAYLSAAAERCEFRQDGHTERVITVDDVHAMSDTVALDTTARLEVVDDLAPQGMLVLLAMCRRLRTEDSMTMGDVERLYAVVCEEYEQKPKSHTTLWKYAKQIEADGIISTRVATVPGGRGRTTHLSMPHFLPADIASRLELLLPKRLR
;
A
#
# COMPACT_ATOMS: atom_id res chain seq x y z
N ARG A 1 6.99 -5.23 -8.83
CA ARG A 1 6.46 -4.96 -10.20
C ARG A 1 6.76 -6.09 -11.16
N VAL A 2 8.03 -6.49 -11.32
CA VAL A 2 8.41 -7.58 -12.25
C VAL A 2 7.70 -8.88 -11.91
N SER A 3 7.58 -9.24 -10.63
CA SER A 3 6.88 -10.45 -10.18
C SER A 3 5.40 -10.46 -10.55
N ALA A 4 4.70 -9.31 -10.41
CA ALA A 4 3.28 -9.19 -10.77
C ALA A 4 3.05 -9.34 -12.29
N TYR A 5 3.93 -8.76 -13.12
CA TYR A 5 3.86 -8.90 -14.57
C TYR A 5 4.09 -10.34 -15.02
N LEU A 6 5.07 -11.02 -14.40
CA LEU A 6 5.37 -12.42 -14.72
C LEU A 6 4.23 -13.36 -14.32
N SER A 7 3.60 -13.14 -13.15
CA SER A 7 2.45 -13.93 -12.71
C SER A 7 1.24 -13.75 -13.65
N ALA A 8 0.91 -12.52 -14.02
CA ALA A 8 -0.19 -12.22 -14.92
C ALA A 8 0.07 -12.76 -16.35
N ALA A 9 1.30 -12.69 -16.83
CA ALA A 9 1.69 -13.26 -18.12
C ALA A 9 1.59 -14.79 -18.11
N ALA A 10 1.95 -15.46 -17.01
CA ALA A 10 1.84 -16.91 -16.86
C ALA A 10 0.37 -17.37 -16.87
N GLU A 11 -0.53 -16.66 -16.17
CA GLU A 11 -1.97 -16.94 -16.18
C GLU A 11 -2.56 -16.84 -17.60
N ARG A 12 -2.12 -15.85 -18.38
CA ARG A 12 -2.58 -15.69 -19.77
C ARG A 12 -2.09 -16.81 -20.68
N CYS A 13 -0.88 -17.34 -20.45
CA CYS A 13 -0.35 -18.49 -21.18
C CYS A 13 -1.12 -19.79 -20.91
N GLU A 14 -1.70 -19.95 -19.70
CA GLU A 14 -2.52 -21.12 -19.37
C GLU A 14 -3.83 -21.18 -20.18
N PHE A 15 -4.36 -20.04 -20.61
CA PHE A 15 -5.57 -19.95 -21.43
C PHE A 15 -5.36 -20.27 -22.92
N ARG A 16 -4.14 -20.28 -23.40
CA ARG A 16 -3.78 -20.67 -24.77
C ARG A 16 -3.48 -22.18 -24.84
N GLN A 17 -4.49 -23.02 -24.71
CA GLN A 17 -4.38 -24.44 -25.00
C GLN A 17 -4.55 -24.69 -26.50
N ASP A 18 -3.52 -24.42 -27.27
CA ASP A 18 -3.32 -25.05 -28.57
C ASP A 18 -2.13 -26.01 -28.43
N GLY A 19 -2.44 -27.26 -28.40
CA GLY A 19 -1.77 -28.55 -28.58
C GLY A 19 -0.25 -28.70 -28.68
N HIS A 20 0.59 -27.70 -28.36
CA HIS A 20 2.05 -27.81 -28.35
C HIS A 20 2.69 -27.27 -27.06
N THR A 21 3.53 -28.10 -26.52
CA THR A 21 4.00 -28.23 -25.14
C THR A 21 5.08 -27.22 -24.70
N GLU A 22 5.20 -26.04 -25.26
CA GLU A 22 6.11 -25.02 -24.75
C GLU A 22 5.33 -23.77 -24.39
N ARG A 23 5.22 -23.54 -23.06
CA ARG A 23 4.69 -22.30 -22.49
C ARG A 23 5.72 -21.18 -22.66
N VAL A 24 5.75 -20.55 -23.82
CA VAL A 24 6.62 -19.42 -24.09
C VAL A 24 5.84 -18.13 -23.83
N ILE A 25 6.27 -17.37 -22.82
CA ILE A 25 5.79 -16.00 -22.60
C ILE A 25 6.39 -15.11 -23.68
N THR A 26 5.56 -14.55 -24.54
CA THR A 26 5.99 -13.63 -25.60
C THR A 26 6.10 -12.20 -25.10
N VAL A 27 6.88 -11.37 -25.81
CA VAL A 27 6.98 -9.92 -25.53
C VAL A 27 5.62 -9.26 -25.61
N ASP A 28 4.73 -9.69 -26.52
CA ASP A 28 3.38 -9.16 -26.66
C ASP A 28 2.49 -9.51 -25.46
N ASP A 29 2.67 -10.70 -24.86
CA ASP A 29 1.97 -11.09 -23.63
C ASP A 29 2.39 -10.19 -22.46
N VAL A 30 3.69 -9.86 -22.37
CA VAL A 30 4.21 -8.95 -21.33
C VAL A 30 3.68 -7.54 -21.53
N HIS A 31 3.66 -7.01 -22.76
CA HIS A 31 3.14 -5.67 -23.05
C HIS A 31 1.65 -5.56 -22.76
N ALA A 32 0.84 -6.53 -23.20
CA ALA A 32 -0.59 -6.53 -22.93
C ALA A 32 -0.92 -6.61 -21.43
N MET A 33 -0.11 -7.34 -20.65
CA MET A 33 -0.25 -7.39 -19.19
C MET A 33 0.26 -6.13 -18.52
N SER A 34 1.31 -5.49 -19.07
CA SER A 34 1.81 -4.20 -18.58
C SER A 34 0.72 -3.13 -18.61
N ASP A 35 -0.01 -3.03 -19.71
CA ASP A 35 -1.11 -2.06 -19.84
C ASP A 35 -2.26 -2.37 -18.87
N THR A 36 -2.61 -3.64 -18.72
CA THR A 36 -3.67 -4.06 -17.80
C THR A 36 -3.29 -3.80 -16.33
N VAL A 37 -2.06 -4.11 -15.94
CA VAL A 37 -1.56 -3.88 -14.58
C VAL A 37 -1.44 -2.37 -14.30
N ALA A 38 -1.03 -1.57 -15.27
CA ALA A 38 -0.96 -0.11 -15.13
C ALA A 38 -2.34 0.50 -14.91
N LEU A 39 -3.36 0.06 -15.65
CA LEU A 39 -4.75 0.51 -15.48
C LEU A 39 -5.31 0.11 -14.11
N ASP A 40 -5.10 -1.14 -13.68
CA ASP A 40 -5.53 -1.62 -12.36
C ASP A 40 -4.83 -0.86 -11.23
N THR A 41 -3.54 -0.59 -11.35
CA THR A 41 -2.78 0.20 -10.37
C THR A 41 -3.30 1.63 -10.29
N THR A 42 -3.64 2.26 -11.41
CA THR A 42 -4.17 3.62 -11.44
C THR A 42 -5.54 3.69 -10.76
N ALA A 43 -6.46 2.78 -11.08
CA ALA A 43 -7.77 2.70 -10.47
C ALA A 43 -7.69 2.44 -8.95
N ARG A 44 -6.75 1.62 -8.51
CA ARG A 44 -6.51 1.38 -7.08
C ARG A 44 -5.94 2.59 -6.36
N LEU A 45 -5.10 3.40 -7.02
CA LEU A 45 -4.56 4.62 -6.42
C LEU A 45 -5.62 5.71 -6.23
N GLU A 46 -6.72 5.69 -6.98
CA GLU A 46 -7.84 6.63 -6.80
C GLU A 46 -8.49 6.52 -5.41
N VAL A 47 -8.47 5.33 -4.79
CA VAL A 47 -8.96 5.14 -3.42
C VAL A 47 -8.23 6.05 -2.42
N VAL A 48 -6.97 6.39 -2.69
CA VAL A 48 -6.17 7.29 -1.84
C VAL A 48 -6.70 8.73 -1.91
N ASP A 49 -7.30 9.12 -3.04
CA ASP A 49 -7.81 10.47 -3.26
C ASP A 49 -9.04 10.78 -2.39
N ASP A 50 -9.79 9.76 -2.00
CA ASP A 50 -11.01 9.88 -1.16
C ASP A 50 -10.70 9.97 0.34
N LEU A 51 -9.45 9.74 0.75
CA LEU A 51 -9.07 9.82 2.14
C LEU A 51 -9.15 11.25 2.68
N ALA A 52 -9.57 11.38 3.94
CA ALA A 52 -9.47 12.64 4.66
C ALA A 52 -7.99 13.09 4.79
N PRO A 53 -7.67 14.39 4.81
CA PRO A 53 -6.30 14.88 4.87
C PRO A 53 -5.46 14.29 6.00
N GLN A 54 -6.05 14.10 7.18
CA GLN A 54 -5.38 13.44 8.29
C GLN A 54 -5.12 11.94 8.05
N GLY A 55 -6.04 11.26 7.37
CA GLY A 55 -5.84 9.87 6.92
C GLY A 55 -4.71 9.75 5.91
N MET A 56 -4.58 10.72 4.99
CA MET A 56 -3.47 10.81 4.04
C MET A 56 -2.11 10.95 4.75
N LEU A 57 -2.02 11.76 5.82
CA LEU A 57 -0.80 11.91 6.62
C LEU A 57 -0.44 10.60 7.35
N VAL A 58 -1.43 9.90 7.88
CA VAL A 58 -1.24 8.58 8.51
C VAL A 58 -0.73 7.57 7.49
N LEU A 59 -1.33 7.52 6.30
CA LEU A 59 -0.93 6.62 5.23
C LEU A 59 0.48 6.96 4.71
N LEU A 60 0.83 8.24 4.59
CA LEU A 60 2.18 8.66 4.21
C LEU A 60 3.23 8.21 5.23
N ALA A 61 2.94 8.32 6.52
CA ALA A 61 3.80 7.80 7.58
C ALA A 61 4.03 6.29 7.45
N MET A 62 2.96 5.53 7.17
CA MET A 62 3.05 4.10 6.92
C MET A 62 3.90 3.79 5.69
N CYS A 63 3.68 4.48 4.58
CA CYS A 63 4.43 4.28 3.34
C CYS A 63 5.92 4.52 3.51
N ARG A 64 6.33 5.50 4.30
CA ARG A 64 7.75 5.80 4.55
C ARG A 64 8.48 4.63 5.21
N ARG A 65 7.84 3.95 6.15
CA ARG A 65 8.42 2.78 6.82
C ARG A 65 8.35 1.53 5.94
N LEU A 66 7.22 1.29 5.31
CA LEU A 66 6.98 0.10 4.50
C LEU A 66 7.75 0.09 3.16
N ARG A 67 8.49 1.15 2.83
CA ARG A 67 9.48 1.13 1.74
C ARG A 67 10.67 0.21 2.03
N THR A 68 11.04 0.07 3.29
CA THR A 68 12.23 -0.66 3.75
C THR A 68 11.90 -1.86 4.62
N GLU A 69 10.70 -1.92 5.16
CA GLU A 69 10.25 -2.96 6.06
C GLU A 69 8.98 -3.63 5.53
N ASP A 70 8.84 -4.93 5.71
CA ASP A 70 7.65 -5.68 5.26
C ASP A 70 6.42 -5.40 6.12
N SER A 71 6.64 -4.98 7.36
CA SER A 71 5.57 -4.64 8.31
C SER A 71 6.04 -3.61 9.35
N MET A 72 5.07 -2.96 9.99
CA MET A 72 5.31 -2.01 11.07
C MET A 72 4.27 -2.17 12.16
N THR A 73 4.57 -1.68 13.37
CA THR A 73 3.62 -1.69 14.48
C THR A 73 2.82 -0.38 14.53
N MET A 74 1.69 -0.40 15.26
CA MET A 74 0.91 0.83 15.45
C MET A 74 1.70 1.92 16.22
N GLY A 75 2.62 1.52 17.11
CA GLY A 75 3.52 2.45 17.77
C GLY A 75 4.53 3.11 16.82
N ASP A 76 4.95 2.39 15.76
CA ASP A 76 5.79 2.97 14.71
C ASP A 76 4.99 3.99 13.87
N VAL A 77 3.73 3.67 13.55
CA VAL A 77 2.82 4.60 12.86
C VAL A 77 2.68 5.90 13.64
N GLU A 78 2.44 5.82 14.96
CA GLU A 78 2.24 6.99 15.81
C GLU A 78 3.48 7.90 15.82
N ARG A 79 4.68 7.31 15.96
CA ARG A 79 5.95 8.06 15.94
C ARG A 79 6.19 8.74 14.60
N LEU A 80 6.04 8.03 13.51
CA LEU A 80 6.27 8.57 12.16
C LEU A 80 5.18 9.57 11.74
N TYR A 81 3.94 9.35 12.16
CA TYR A 81 2.85 10.29 11.93
C TYR A 81 3.11 11.64 12.60
N ALA A 82 3.67 11.65 13.81
CA ALA A 82 4.03 12.90 14.47
C ALA A 82 5.07 13.70 13.64
N VAL A 83 6.08 13.02 13.09
CA VAL A 83 7.08 13.63 12.20
C VAL A 83 6.44 14.17 10.92
N VAL A 84 5.57 13.39 10.28
CA VAL A 84 4.87 13.82 9.06
C VAL A 84 3.96 15.02 9.35
N CYS A 85 3.26 15.02 10.49
CA CYS A 85 2.45 16.17 10.89
C CYS A 85 3.28 17.44 11.07
N GLU A 86 4.48 17.34 11.66
CA GLU A 86 5.38 18.46 11.82
C GLU A 86 5.83 19.01 10.45
N GLU A 87 6.20 18.14 9.51
CA GLU A 87 6.59 18.54 8.14
C GLU A 87 5.47 19.28 7.38
N TYR A 88 4.22 18.90 7.60
CA TYR A 88 3.05 19.52 6.96
C TYR A 88 2.35 20.57 7.82
N GLU A 89 2.99 21.03 8.90
CA GLU A 89 2.45 22.04 9.83
C GLU A 89 1.07 21.68 10.40
N GLN A 90 0.83 20.39 10.62
CA GLN A 90 -0.43 19.87 11.15
C GLN A 90 -0.27 19.40 12.61
N LYS A 91 -1.34 19.52 13.39
CA LYS A 91 -1.36 18.97 14.76
C LYS A 91 -1.65 17.47 14.74
N PRO A 92 -0.79 16.64 15.37
CA PRO A 92 -1.06 15.22 15.51
C PRO A 92 -2.38 14.96 16.24
N LYS A 93 -3.14 13.99 15.76
CA LYS A 93 -4.36 13.51 16.42
C LYS A 93 -4.03 12.47 17.49
N SER A 94 -4.98 12.19 18.37
CA SER A 94 -4.82 11.19 19.42
C SER A 94 -4.66 9.77 18.88
N HIS A 95 -4.07 8.89 19.68
CA HIS A 95 -3.92 7.46 19.39
C HIS A 95 -5.24 6.79 18.94
N THR A 96 -6.34 7.08 19.62
CA THR A 96 -7.68 6.56 19.26
C THR A 96 -8.09 7.00 17.84
N THR A 97 -7.78 8.23 17.48
CA THR A 97 -8.09 8.77 16.14
C THR A 97 -7.20 8.12 15.08
N LEU A 98 -5.92 7.88 15.37
CA LEU A 98 -5.03 7.13 14.48
C LEU A 98 -5.57 5.74 14.18
N TRP A 99 -6.05 5.02 15.20
CA TRP A 99 -6.69 3.72 15.02
C TRP A 99 -7.89 3.78 14.09
N LYS A 100 -8.72 4.81 14.19
CA LYS A 100 -9.85 5.00 13.27
C LYS A 100 -9.38 5.15 11.83
N TYR A 101 -8.35 5.97 11.59
CA TYR A 101 -7.78 6.11 10.24
C TYR A 101 -7.14 4.81 9.74
N ALA A 102 -6.37 4.11 10.58
CA ALA A 102 -5.79 2.82 10.20
C ALA A 102 -6.88 1.80 9.83
N LYS A 103 -7.97 1.73 10.58
CA LYS A 103 -9.12 0.86 10.27
C LYS A 103 -9.85 1.28 8.99
N GLN A 104 -9.96 2.57 8.70
CA GLN A 104 -10.52 3.06 7.46
C GLN A 104 -9.64 2.64 6.27
N ILE A 105 -8.34 2.88 6.35
CA ILE A 105 -7.36 2.52 5.32
C ILE A 105 -7.32 0.99 5.09
N GLU A 106 -7.52 0.19 6.16
CA GLU A 106 -7.68 -1.27 6.05
C GLU A 106 -9.00 -1.65 5.34
N ALA A 107 -10.11 -1.00 5.69
CA ALA A 107 -11.40 -1.23 5.05
C ALA A 107 -11.39 -0.87 3.56
N ASP A 108 -10.63 0.15 3.19
CA ASP A 108 -10.38 0.56 1.79
C ASP A 108 -9.42 -0.41 1.05
N GLY A 109 -8.91 -1.44 1.73
CA GLY A 109 -8.07 -2.48 1.15
C GLY A 109 -6.62 -2.07 0.87
N ILE A 110 -6.16 -0.92 1.37
CA ILE A 110 -4.81 -0.40 1.13
C ILE A 110 -3.78 -1.11 2.01
N ILE A 111 -4.12 -1.33 3.29
CA ILE A 111 -3.28 -2.05 4.25
C ILE A 111 -3.97 -3.30 4.74
N SER A 112 -3.18 -4.20 5.33
CA SER A 112 -3.65 -5.37 6.06
C SER A 112 -3.10 -5.34 7.48
N THR A 113 -3.93 -5.69 8.46
CA THR A 113 -3.50 -5.78 9.86
C THR A 113 -3.45 -7.23 10.34
N ARG A 114 -2.43 -7.56 11.11
CA ARG A 114 -2.25 -8.87 11.74
C ARG A 114 -1.87 -8.70 13.19
N VAL A 115 -2.57 -9.37 14.08
CA VAL A 115 -2.21 -9.44 15.49
C VAL A 115 -1.22 -10.57 15.70
N ALA A 116 -0.04 -10.25 16.25
CA ALA A 116 0.98 -11.22 16.59
C ALA A 116 1.35 -11.11 18.08
N THR A 117 1.74 -12.23 18.67
CA THR A 117 2.28 -12.26 20.02
C THR A 117 3.74 -11.85 19.96
N VAL A 118 4.17 -11.00 20.89
CA VAL A 118 5.59 -10.59 20.98
C VAL A 118 6.41 -11.79 21.44
N PRO A 119 7.43 -12.26 20.66
CA PRO A 119 8.30 -13.33 21.09
C PRO A 119 9.03 -12.96 22.40
N GLY A 120 8.87 -13.76 23.45
CA GLY A 120 9.50 -13.53 24.76
C GLY A 120 8.87 -12.44 25.64
N GLY A 121 7.76 -11.83 25.21
CA GLY A 121 7.05 -10.77 25.93
C GLY A 121 5.61 -11.14 26.28
N ARG A 122 5.04 -10.46 27.29
CA ARG A 122 3.61 -10.49 27.57
C ARG A 122 2.93 -9.41 26.74
N GLY A 123 2.13 -9.80 25.76
CA GLY A 123 1.32 -8.84 25.01
C GLY A 123 1.06 -9.25 23.57
N ARG A 124 0.08 -8.58 22.96
CA ARG A 124 -0.27 -8.68 21.54
C ARG A 124 0.08 -7.37 20.86
N THR A 125 0.72 -7.43 19.71
CA THR A 125 1.05 -6.27 18.90
C THR A 125 0.36 -6.40 17.55
N THR A 126 -0.24 -5.32 17.08
CA THR A 126 -0.81 -5.27 15.73
C THR A 126 0.27 -4.83 14.76
N HIS A 127 0.55 -5.68 13.79
CA HIS A 127 1.41 -5.40 12.66
C HIS A 127 0.56 -4.96 11.46
N LEU A 128 1.03 -3.94 10.78
CA LEU A 128 0.42 -3.40 9.57
C LEU A 128 1.38 -3.67 8.41
N SER A 129 0.82 -4.06 7.27
CA SER A 129 1.56 -4.32 6.03
C SER A 129 0.77 -3.80 4.84
N MET A 130 1.42 -3.70 3.67
CA MET A 130 0.80 -3.23 2.44
C MET A 130 1.04 -4.25 1.31
N PRO A 131 0.28 -5.36 1.29
CA PRO A 131 0.59 -6.49 0.42
C PRO A 131 0.25 -6.23 -1.06
N HIS A 132 -0.71 -5.34 -1.35
CA HIS A 132 -1.27 -5.16 -2.69
C HIS A 132 -0.84 -3.87 -3.39
N PHE A 133 -0.08 -3.02 -2.71
CA PHE A 133 0.38 -1.73 -3.23
C PHE A 133 1.88 -1.57 -3.03
N LEU A 134 2.49 -0.75 -3.89
CA LEU A 134 3.85 -0.29 -3.64
C LEU A 134 3.82 0.97 -2.76
N PRO A 135 4.44 0.93 -1.58
CA PRO A 135 4.48 2.10 -0.70
C PRO A 135 5.04 3.36 -1.36
N ALA A 136 5.98 3.19 -2.31
CA ALA A 136 6.56 4.30 -3.05
C ALA A 136 5.55 5.00 -3.97
N ASP A 137 4.69 4.25 -4.64
CA ASP A 137 3.68 4.80 -5.57
C ASP A 137 2.61 5.56 -4.79
N ILE A 138 2.13 4.99 -3.67
CA ILE A 138 1.17 5.66 -2.78
C ILE A 138 1.79 6.93 -2.18
N ALA A 139 3.03 6.86 -1.68
CA ALA A 139 3.69 8.03 -1.11
C ALA A 139 3.81 9.17 -2.14
N SER A 140 4.21 8.86 -3.37
CA SER A 140 4.30 9.86 -4.45
C SER A 140 2.93 10.50 -4.75
N ARG A 141 1.87 9.71 -4.76
CA ARG A 141 0.50 10.23 -4.93
C ARG A 141 0.08 11.15 -3.78
N LEU A 142 0.32 10.73 -2.54
CA LEU A 142 0.01 11.52 -1.35
C LEU A 142 0.77 12.84 -1.29
N GLU A 143 2.06 12.84 -1.63
CA GLU A 143 2.90 14.04 -1.66
C GLU A 143 2.41 15.08 -2.70
N LEU A 144 1.75 14.63 -3.77
CA LEU A 144 1.10 15.52 -4.75
C LEU A 144 -0.26 16.07 -4.27
N LEU A 145 -0.99 15.29 -3.46
CA LEU A 145 -2.34 15.64 -3.02
C LEU A 145 -2.34 16.49 -1.74
N LEU A 146 -1.48 16.16 -0.78
CA LEU A 146 -1.45 16.79 0.55
C LEU A 146 -1.35 18.31 0.51
N PRO A 147 -0.45 18.94 -0.29
CA PRO A 147 -0.37 20.40 -0.34
C PRO A 147 -1.65 21.08 -0.85
N LYS A 148 -2.46 20.37 -1.63
CA LYS A 148 -3.73 20.85 -2.16
C LYS A 148 -4.89 20.67 -1.18
N ARG A 149 -4.81 19.66 -0.32
CA ARG A 149 -5.85 19.26 0.63
C ARG A 149 -5.71 19.91 2.00
N LEU A 150 -4.50 20.40 2.35
CA LEU A 150 -4.19 21.05 3.63
C LEU A 150 -4.24 22.58 3.58
N ARG A 151 -4.52 23.15 2.39
CA ARG A 151 -4.71 24.61 2.21
C ARG A 151 -6.06 25.09 2.74
#